data_bcf421c033b6385eadfc52bf57be8b93
#
_entry.id   bcf421c033b6385eadfc52bf57be8b93
#
_cell.length_a   1.000
_cell.length_b   1.000
_cell.length_c   1.000
_cell.angle_alpha   90.00
_cell.angle_beta   90.00
_cell.angle_gamma   90.00
#
_symmetry.space_group_name_H-M   'P 1'
#
loop_
_entity.id
_entity.type
_entity.pdbx_description
1 polymer ?
#
loop_
_entity_poly.entity_id
_entity_poly.type
_entity_poly.pdbx_seq_one_letter_code
_entity_poly.pdbx_strand_id
1 'polypeptide(L)'
;FEPVILSRKEKSIMRLDKFLKVSRLIKRRTVANEACDAGRVMVNGRQAKASVNVKVGDIIEIQFGQKNVKVKVLNIADTTKKDEAKDLFEYIA
;
A
#
# COMPACT_ATOMS: atom_id res chain seq x y z
N PHE A 1 4.85 -10.42 27.41
CA PHE A 1 4.33 -9.15 26.92
C PHE A 1 5.12 -8.60 25.75
N GLU A 2 6.41 -8.77 25.77
CA GLU A 2 7.25 -8.34 24.66
C GLU A 2 6.89 -9.07 23.35
N PRO A 3 6.61 -10.38 23.40
CA PRO A 3 6.16 -11.07 22.19
C PRO A 3 4.89 -10.47 21.60
N VAL A 4 4.00 -9.98 22.46
CA VAL A 4 2.78 -9.34 21.98
C VAL A 4 3.10 -8.06 21.23
N ILE A 5 4.05 -7.29 21.71
CA ILE A 5 4.48 -6.06 21.07
C ILE A 5 5.10 -6.37 19.71
N LEU A 6 5.91 -7.41 19.63
CA LEU A 6 6.53 -7.83 18.37
C LEU A 6 5.49 -8.23 17.35
N SER A 7 4.45 -8.95 17.79
CA SER A 7 3.37 -9.34 16.89
C SER A 7 2.66 -8.12 16.31
N ARG A 8 2.46 -7.09 17.11
CA ARG A 8 1.85 -5.86 16.64
C ARG A 8 2.70 -5.18 15.59
N LYS A 9 4.02 -5.16 15.79
CA LYS A 9 4.93 -4.57 14.81
C LYS A 9 4.87 -5.31 13.49
N GLU A 10 4.79 -6.64 13.53
CA GLU A 10 4.68 -7.43 12.32
C GLU A 10 3.42 -7.11 11.53
N LYS A 11 2.34 -6.82 12.24
CA LYS A 11 1.07 -6.48 11.59
C LYS A 11 1.04 -5.08 11.04
N SER A 12 2.02 -4.26 11.35
CA SER A 12 2.06 -2.88 10.87
C SER A 12 2.76 -2.73 9.53
N ILE A 13 3.16 -3.81 8.90
CA ILE A 13 3.74 -3.81 7.56
C ILE A 13 2.98 -4.77 6.67
N MET A 14 3.03 -4.50 5.36
CA MET A 14 2.33 -5.31 4.38
C MET A 14 3.03 -5.18 3.05
N ARG A 15 3.00 -6.23 2.22
CA ARG A 15 3.54 -6.15 0.87
C ARG A 15 2.78 -5.09 0.08
N LEU A 16 3.51 -4.40 -0.75
CA LEU A 16 2.94 -3.30 -1.54
C LEU A 16 1.78 -3.77 -2.42
N ASP A 17 1.93 -4.88 -3.12
CA ASP A 17 0.87 -5.39 -3.98
C ASP A 17 -0.39 -5.73 -3.19
N LYS A 18 -0.22 -6.31 -2.02
CA LYS A 18 -1.36 -6.63 -1.16
C LYS A 18 -2.02 -5.36 -0.64
N PHE A 19 -1.23 -4.38 -0.22
CA PHE A 19 -1.77 -3.11 0.26
C PHE A 19 -2.59 -2.40 -0.81
N LEU A 20 -2.09 -2.39 -2.04
CA LEU A 20 -2.80 -1.77 -3.16
C LEU A 20 -4.15 -2.41 -3.38
N LYS A 21 -4.24 -3.73 -3.20
CA LYS A 21 -5.51 -4.44 -3.33
C LYS A 21 -6.45 -4.18 -2.16
N VAL A 22 -5.97 -4.34 -0.92
CA VAL A 22 -6.85 -4.19 0.25
C VAL A 22 -7.32 -2.75 0.43
N SER A 23 -6.51 -1.78 0.05
CA SER A 23 -6.89 -0.37 0.07
C SER A 23 -7.81 0.00 -1.07
N ARG A 24 -8.02 -0.91 -2.02
CA ARG A 24 -8.86 -0.73 -3.20
C ARG A 24 -8.35 0.35 -4.15
N LEU A 25 -7.10 0.71 -4.03
CA LEU A 25 -6.45 1.58 -5.02
C LEU A 25 -6.35 0.87 -6.35
N ILE A 26 -6.09 -0.43 -6.32
CA ILE A 26 -6.07 -1.29 -7.50
C ILE A 26 -6.94 -2.50 -7.21
N LYS A 27 -7.87 -2.79 -8.11
CA LYS A 27 -8.88 -3.83 -7.87
C LYS A 27 -8.31 -5.24 -7.81
N ARG A 28 -7.27 -5.51 -8.59
CA ARG A 28 -6.71 -6.85 -8.69
C ARG A 28 -5.25 -6.85 -8.28
N ARG A 29 -4.86 -7.85 -7.49
CA ARG A 29 -3.49 -7.98 -7.05
C ARG A 29 -2.52 -8.22 -8.21
N THR A 30 -2.97 -8.94 -9.24
CA THR A 30 -2.15 -9.16 -10.44
C THR A 30 -1.85 -7.84 -11.15
N VAL A 31 -2.86 -6.96 -11.24
CA VAL A 31 -2.65 -5.64 -11.83
C VAL A 31 -1.70 -4.81 -10.99
N ALA A 32 -1.82 -4.89 -9.67
CA ALA A 32 -0.90 -4.19 -8.79
C ALA A 32 0.53 -4.68 -8.97
N ASN A 33 0.69 -5.99 -9.10
CA ASN A 33 1.99 -6.61 -9.34
C ASN A 33 2.61 -6.12 -10.64
N GLU A 34 1.81 -6.12 -11.71
CA GLU A 34 2.26 -5.65 -13.00
C GLU A 34 2.65 -4.17 -12.99
N ALA A 35 1.88 -3.36 -12.30
CA ALA A 35 2.18 -1.94 -12.19
C ALA A 35 3.51 -1.71 -11.47
N CYS A 36 3.75 -2.46 -10.41
CA CYS A 36 5.01 -2.39 -9.68
C CYS A 36 6.19 -2.83 -10.56
N ASP A 37 6.02 -3.94 -11.29
CA ASP A 37 7.06 -4.45 -12.17
C ASP A 37 7.35 -3.50 -13.32
N ALA A 38 6.35 -2.75 -13.77
CA ALA A 38 6.53 -1.76 -14.82
C ALA A 38 7.14 -0.46 -14.33
N GLY A 39 7.42 -0.35 -13.02
CA GLY A 39 7.99 0.85 -12.44
C GLY A 39 7.00 1.99 -12.28
N ARG A 40 5.71 1.68 -12.27
CA ARG A 40 4.66 2.70 -12.15
C ARG A 40 4.30 3.02 -10.72
N VAL A 41 4.81 2.26 -9.77
CA VAL A 41 4.51 2.46 -8.35
C VAL A 41 5.78 2.85 -7.63
N MET A 42 5.71 3.91 -6.86
CA MET A 42 6.84 4.39 -6.07
C MET A 42 6.45 4.49 -4.61
N VAL A 43 7.40 4.21 -3.74
CA VAL A 43 7.23 4.37 -2.30
C VAL A 43 8.30 5.33 -1.82
N ASN A 44 7.86 6.43 -1.19
CA ASN A 44 8.76 7.45 -0.67
C ASN A 44 9.70 8.02 -1.76
N GLY A 45 9.18 8.14 -2.98
CA GLY A 45 9.93 8.71 -4.09
C GLY A 45 10.85 7.76 -4.82
N ARG A 46 10.80 6.46 -4.49
CA ARG A 46 11.64 5.44 -5.12
C ARG A 46 10.75 4.37 -5.75
N GLN A 47 11.17 3.87 -6.91
CA GLN A 47 10.48 2.76 -7.53
C GLN A 47 10.49 1.56 -6.59
N ALA A 48 9.33 0.91 -6.46
CA ALA A 48 9.17 -0.20 -5.54
C ALA A 48 8.59 -1.40 -6.30
N LYS A 49 9.10 -2.57 -5.96
CA LYS A 49 8.56 -3.82 -6.49
C LYS A 49 7.37 -4.25 -5.66
N ALA A 50 6.58 -5.17 -6.21
CA ALA A 50 5.39 -5.67 -5.53
C ALA A 50 5.69 -6.29 -4.17
N SER A 51 6.88 -6.82 -3.99
CA SER A 51 7.29 -7.49 -2.74
C SER A 51 7.80 -6.53 -1.67
N VAL A 52 7.93 -5.25 -1.99
CA VAL A 52 8.39 -4.26 -1.01
C VAL A 52 7.35 -4.12 0.09
N ASN A 53 7.81 -4.04 1.32
CA ASN A 53 6.91 -3.83 2.46
C ASN A 53 6.64 -2.36 2.66
N VAL A 54 5.36 -2.03 2.91
CA VAL A 54 4.93 -0.67 3.23
C VAL A 54 4.47 -0.63 4.68
N LYS A 55 4.57 0.54 5.27
CA LYS A 55 4.18 0.75 6.67
C LYS A 55 3.45 2.08 6.80
N VAL A 56 2.85 2.30 7.95
CA VAL A 56 2.17 3.55 8.25
C VAL A 56 3.15 4.73 8.09
N GLY A 57 2.70 5.74 7.39
CA GLY A 57 3.51 6.93 7.13
C GLY A 57 4.22 6.92 5.78
N ASP A 58 4.25 5.77 5.09
CA ASP A 58 4.86 5.71 3.76
C ASP A 58 3.99 6.43 2.74
N ILE A 59 4.65 7.04 1.76
CA ILE A 59 3.97 7.74 0.67
C ILE A 59 4.05 6.85 -0.56
N ILE A 60 2.90 6.46 -1.09
CA ILE A 60 2.81 5.62 -2.28
C ILE A 60 2.37 6.48 -3.44
N GLU A 61 3.08 6.42 -4.55
CA GLU A 61 2.74 7.13 -5.76
C GLU A 61 2.47 6.10 -6.86
N ILE A 62 1.34 6.24 -7.53
CA ILE A 62 0.92 5.30 -8.58
C ILE A 62 0.65 6.10 -9.85
N GLN A 63 1.21 5.63 -10.96
CA GLN A 63 0.96 6.22 -12.26
C GLN A 63 -0.15 5.46 -12.96
N PHE A 64 -1.28 6.12 -13.15
CA PHE A 64 -2.42 5.56 -13.88
C PHE A 64 -2.48 6.25 -15.26
N GLY A 65 -1.77 5.69 -16.22
CA GLY A 65 -1.72 6.31 -17.53
C GLY A 65 -1.20 7.74 -17.46
N GLN A 66 -2.07 8.71 -17.70
CA GLN A 66 -1.71 10.12 -17.67
C GLN A 66 -1.90 10.76 -16.30
N LYS A 67 -2.46 10.03 -15.35
CA LYS A 67 -2.71 10.55 -14.01
C LYS A 67 -1.75 9.94 -13.00
N ASN A 68 -1.30 10.76 -12.08
CA ASN A 68 -0.52 10.30 -10.95
C ASN A 68 -1.36 10.43 -9.69
N VAL A 69 -1.39 9.37 -8.89
CA VAL A 69 -2.09 9.35 -7.62
C VAL A 69 -1.06 9.21 -6.53
N LYS A 70 -1.12 10.08 -5.53
CA LYS A 70 -0.21 10.05 -4.42
C LYS A 70 -1.01 9.91 -3.12
N VAL A 71 -0.68 8.91 -2.34
CA VAL A 71 -1.40 8.63 -1.11
C VAL A 71 -0.43 8.38 0.04
N LYS A 72 -0.89 8.71 1.24
CA LYS A 72 -0.15 8.43 2.45
C LYS A 72 -0.80 7.26 3.16
N VAL A 73 0.01 6.30 3.59
CA VAL A 73 -0.49 5.13 4.33
C VAL A 73 -0.85 5.57 5.75
N LEU A 74 -2.10 5.39 6.12
CA LEU A 74 -2.60 5.74 7.45
C LEU A 74 -2.69 4.53 8.38
N ASN A 75 -2.97 3.37 7.81
CA ASN A 75 -3.14 2.16 8.59
C ASN A 75 -2.84 0.94 7.73
N ILE A 76 -2.56 -0.18 8.37
CA ILE A 76 -2.31 -1.45 7.70
C ILE A 76 -3.29 -2.48 8.25
N ALA A 77 -4.03 -3.13 7.35
CA ALA A 77 -4.96 -4.18 7.73
C ALA A 77 -5.00 -5.26 6.64
N ASP A 78 -5.05 -6.52 7.04
CA ASP A 78 -5.04 -7.64 6.11
C ASP A 78 -6.31 -7.73 5.28
N THR A 79 -7.43 -7.45 5.90
CA THR A 79 -8.72 -7.49 5.23
C THR A 79 -9.51 -6.28 5.64
N THR A 80 -10.18 -5.66 4.66
CA THR A 80 -11.00 -4.50 4.95
C THR A 80 -12.32 -4.65 4.24
N LYS A 81 -13.35 -4.15 4.89
CA LYS A 81 -14.61 -3.93 4.21
C LYS A 81 -14.49 -2.70 3.35
N LYS A 82 -15.40 -2.55 2.41
CA LYS A 82 -15.38 -1.44 1.47
C LYS A 82 -15.25 -0.09 2.17
N ASP A 83 -15.95 0.08 3.28
CA ASP A 83 -15.92 1.34 4.02
C ASP A 83 -14.61 1.54 4.78
N GLU A 84 -13.98 0.46 5.20
CA GLU A 84 -12.74 0.54 5.96
C GLU A 84 -11.52 0.78 5.08
N ALA A 85 -11.62 0.48 3.79
CA ALA A 85 -10.51 0.69 2.88
C ALA A 85 -10.10 2.17 2.81
N LYS A 86 -11.04 3.07 3.01
CA LYS A 86 -10.77 4.51 3.02
C LYS A 86 -9.90 4.94 4.18
N ASP A 87 -9.92 4.18 5.27
CA ASP A 87 -9.15 4.51 6.46
C ASP A 87 -7.70 4.05 6.36
N LEU A 88 -7.34 3.30 5.32
CA LEU A 88 -5.98 2.80 5.15
C LEU A 88 -5.04 3.85 4.56
N PHE A 89 -5.59 4.84 3.88
CA PHE A 89 -4.78 5.85 3.19
C PHE A 89 -5.54 7.16 3.04
N GLU A 90 -4.79 8.22 2.72
CA GLU A 90 -5.41 9.48 2.31
C GLU A 90 -4.70 10.00 1.07
N TYR A 91 -5.44 10.65 0.19
CA TYR A 91 -4.88 11.27 -0.99
C TYR A 91 -4.11 12.53 -0.60
N ILE A 92 -2.90 12.68 -1.13
CA ILE A 92 -2.06 13.83 -0.84
C ILE A 92 -2.02 14.78 -2.02
N ALA A 93 -2.10 14.23 -3.22
CA ALA A 93 -2.02 15.07 -4.41
C ALA A 93 -2.87 14.51 -5.54
#